data_3c5c05bafae0ceb4f1ff6758cd59de34
#
_entry.id   3c5c05bafae0ceb4f1ff6758cd59de34
#
_cell.length_a   1.000
_cell.length_b   1.000
_cell.length_c   1.000
_cell.angle_alpha   90.00
_cell.angle_beta   90.00
_cell.angle_gamma   90.00
#
_symmetry.space_group_name_H-M   'P 1'
#
loop_
_entity.id
_entity.type
_entity.pdbx_description
1 polymer ?
#
loop_
_entity_poly.entity_id
_entity_poly.type
_entity_poly.pdbx_seq_one_letter_code
_entity_poly.pdbx_strand_id
1 'polypeptide(L)'
;MLDLFQYDFMQRALLAMVAMSLFSPVLGIFLILRRQSLMSDTLSHVSLAGVAFGLFLGISPTLSTMIIVIIAAVFLEYLRTLFKDFMEIGTAILMSTGLALALVLMRGGGKSSMSLDQYLFGSTLTITDEQVIDLFVIAFVVLVLTALFLRPMYILTFDEDTAFVDGLPVRTMSILFNVVTGVAIALMIPAAGSLLVSTIMVLPASIALKLGKNFRGVMLLAVIIGFIGMFSGLILSYIADTPASASITLLFVALFLLVNLGSRLRK
;
A
#
# COMPACT_ATOMS: atom_id res chain seq x y z
N MET A 1 21.49 3.22 -21.87
CA MET A 1 20.89 3.29 -20.51
C MET A 1 20.50 4.70 -20.08
N LEU A 2 21.34 5.72 -20.31
CA LEU A 2 21.00 7.11 -19.97
C LEU A 2 19.82 7.67 -20.77
N ASP A 3 19.59 7.18 -21.97
CA ASP A 3 18.49 7.60 -22.85
C ASP A 3 17.09 7.24 -22.31
N LEU A 4 17.01 6.24 -21.42
CA LEU A 4 15.76 5.83 -20.74
C LEU A 4 15.17 6.95 -19.89
N PHE A 5 16.02 7.71 -19.21
CA PHE A 5 15.60 8.80 -18.32
C PHE A 5 15.14 10.06 -19.08
N GLN A 6 15.27 10.08 -20.41
CA GLN A 6 14.80 11.18 -21.26
C GLN A 6 13.31 11.04 -21.64
N TYR A 7 12.73 9.86 -21.50
CA TYR A 7 11.31 9.64 -21.81
C TYR A 7 10.40 10.14 -20.68
N ASP A 8 9.41 10.95 -21.00
CA ASP A 8 8.47 11.53 -20.02
C ASP A 8 7.76 10.49 -19.15
N PHE A 9 7.36 9.35 -19.74
CA PHE A 9 6.74 8.27 -18.99
C PHE A 9 7.67 7.67 -17.93
N MET A 10 8.97 7.54 -18.23
CA MET A 10 9.96 7.00 -17.31
C MET A 10 10.23 7.98 -16.15
N GLN A 11 10.28 9.28 -16.44
CA GLN A 11 10.42 10.30 -15.40
C GLN A 11 9.23 10.28 -14.44
N ARG A 12 8.00 10.21 -14.99
CA ARG A 12 6.78 10.07 -14.16
C ARG A 12 6.78 8.79 -13.33
N ALA A 13 7.16 7.66 -13.92
CA ALA A 13 7.27 6.39 -13.18
C ALA A 13 8.28 6.48 -12.03
N LEU A 14 9.44 7.09 -12.26
CA LEU A 14 10.46 7.30 -11.23
C LEU A 14 9.98 8.24 -10.12
N LEU A 15 9.34 9.36 -10.47
CA LEU A 15 8.78 10.28 -9.49
C LEU A 15 7.68 9.60 -8.65
N ALA A 16 6.80 8.83 -9.28
CA ALA A 16 5.80 8.04 -8.57
C ALA A 16 6.44 7.03 -7.61
N MET A 17 7.50 6.33 -8.03
CA MET A 17 8.23 5.39 -7.16
C MET A 17 8.92 6.10 -5.99
N VAL A 18 9.53 7.27 -6.22
CA VAL A 18 10.09 8.09 -5.14
C VAL A 18 9.00 8.43 -4.13
N ALA A 19 7.88 8.99 -4.61
CA ALA A 19 6.77 9.33 -3.72
C ALA A 19 6.27 8.12 -2.93
N MET A 20 6.00 6.99 -3.59
CA MET A 20 5.52 5.77 -2.94
C MET A 20 6.53 5.21 -1.93
N SER A 21 7.83 5.26 -2.22
CA SER A 21 8.87 4.78 -1.30
C SER A 21 8.98 5.58 -0.01
N LEU A 22 8.59 6.85 -0.03
CA LEU A 22 8.65 7.73 1.14
C LEU A 22 7.62 7.36 2.21
N PHE A 23 6.43 6.95 1.82
CA PHE A 23 5.33 6.76 2.77
C PHE A 23 4.85 5.31 2.92
N SER A 24 4.86 4.51 1.83
CA SER A 24 4.27 3.18 1.89
C SER A 24 4.97 2.23 2.87
N PRO A 25 6.33 2.17 2.96
CA PRO A 25 6.99 1.35 3.96
C PRO A 25 6.77 1.84 5.38
N VAL A 26 6.56 3.15 5.57
CA VAL A 26 6.26 3.74 6.88
C VAL A 26 4.91 3.25 7.38
N LEU A 27 3.87 3.33 6.54
CA LEU A 27 2.55 2.75 6.84
C LEU A 27 2.65 1.24 7.09
N GLY A 28 3.44 0.54 6.28
CA GLY A 28 3.68 -0.89 6.39
C GLY A 28 4.26 -1.32 7.73
N ILE A 29 5.17 -0.54 8.35
CA ILE A 29 5.68 -0.82 9.69
C ILE A 29 4.53 -0.87 10.71
N PHE A 30 3.66 0.14 10.71
CA PHE A 30 2.52 0.18 11.63
C PHE A 30 1.53 -0.96 11.34
N LEU A 31 1.26 -1.28 10.06
CA LEU A 31 0.41 -2.41 9.68
C LEU A 31 0.94 -3.74 10.22
N ILE A 32 2.25 -3.99 10.08
CA ILE A 32 2.88 -5.23 10.56
C ILE A 32 2.82 -5.32 12.08
N LEU A 33 3.24 -4.25 12.78
CA LEU A 33 3.29 -4.23 14.23
C LEU A 33 1.90 -4.33 14.86
N ARG A 34 0.86 -3.82 14.20
CA ARG A 34 -0.56 -3.94 14.61
C ARG A 34 -1.21 -5.23 14.15
N ARG A 35 -0.48 -6.16 13.55
CA ARG A 35 -0.99 -7.43 12.97
C ARG A 35 -2.08 -7.21 11.92
N GLN A 36 -1.98 -6.15 11.15
CA GLN A 36 -2.92 -5.75 10.10
C GLN A 36 -2.30 -5.82 8.70
N SER A 37 -1.26 -6.62 8.49
CA SER A 37 -0.55 -6.71 7.20
C SER A 37 -1.44 -7.12 6.02
N LEU A 38 -2.49 -7.91 6.25
CA LEU A 38 -3.48 -8.29 5.23
C LEU A 38 -4.42 -7.14 4.84
N MET A 39 -4.45 -6.04 5.60
CA MET A 39 -5.31 -4.89 5.31
C MET A 39 -4.96 -4.25 3.96
N SER A 40 -3.68 -4.21 3.60
CA SER A 40 -3.25 -3.65 2.30
C SER A 40 -3.84 -4.44 1.12
N ASP A 41 -3.80 -5.77 1.17
CA ASP A 41 -4.41 -6.64 0.17
C ASP A 41 -5.93 -6.49 0.13
N THR A 42 -6.56 -6.51 1.30
CA THR A 42 -8.02 -6.37 1.42
C THR A 42 -8.50 -5.06 0.79
N LEU A 43 -7.88 -3.93 1.15
CA LEU A 43 -8.26 -2.63 0.60
C LEU A 43 -7.92 -2.51 -0.88
N SER A 44 -6.86 -3.17 -1.36
CA SER A 44 -6.56 -3.25 -2.78
C SER A 44 -7.67 -3.96 -3.56
N HIS A 45 -8.18 -5.08 -3.08
CA HIS A 45 -9.30 -5.77 -3.73
C HIS A 45 -10.62 -5.00 -3.65
N VAL A 46 -10.89 -4.32 -2.53
CA VAL A 46 -12.05 -3.44 -2.40
C VAL A 46 -11.94 -2.23 -3.33
N SER A 47 -10.73 -1.72 -3.57
CA SER A 47 -10.54 -0.59 -4.48
C SER A 47 -10.89 -0.97 -5.93
N LEU A 48 -10.72 -2.23 -6.33
CA LEU A 48 -11.21 -2.73 -7.62
C LEU A 48 -12.73 -2.61 -7.73
N ALA A 49 -13.47 -2.93 -6.65
CA ALA A 49 -14.91 -2.68 -6.62
C ALA A 49 -15.23 -1.19 -6.77
N GLY A 50 -14.41 -0.32 -6.17
CA GLY A 50 -14.54 1.12 -6.31
C GLY A 50 -14.36 1.61 -7.74
N VAL A 51 -13.35 1.13 -8.45
CA VAL A 51 -13.14 1.41 -9.87
C VAL A 51 -14.33 0.92 -10.71
N ALA A 52 -14.74 -0.34 -10.49
CA ALA A 52 -15.85 -0.95 -11.22
C ALA A 52 -17.16 -0.19 -11.00
N PHE A 53 -17.42 0.27 -9.77
CA PHE A 53 -18.59 1.07 -9.42
C PHE A 53 -18.58 2.45 -10.09
N GLY A 54 -17.40 3.11 -10.13
CA GLY A 54 -17.23 4.37 -10.84
C GLY A 54 -17.52 4.24 -12.34
N LEU A 55 -16.98 3.22 -12.98
CA LEU A 55 -17.22 2.93 -14.39
C LEU A 55 -18.68 2.58 -14.68
N PHE A 56 -19.33 1.83 -13.79
CA PHE A 56 -20.74 1.46 -13.92
C PHE A 56 -21.68 2.68 -13.83
N LEU A 57 -21.42 3.61 -12.92
CA LEU A 57 -22.22 4.83 -12.72
C LEU A 57 -21.81 5.97 -13.67
N GLY A 58 -20.71 5.84 -14.43
CA GLY A 58 -20.21 6.91 -15.29
C GLY A 58 -19.60 8.10 -14.52
N ILE A 59 -19.11 7.87 -13.29
CA ILE A 59 -18.41 8.86 -12.48
C ILE A 59 -16.90 8.59 -12.47
N SER A 60 -16.12 9.55 -12.01
CA SER A 60 -14.66 9.38 -11.90
C SER A 60 -14.28 8.13 -11.11
N PRO A 61 -13.55 7.17 -11.71
CA PRO A 61 -13.12 5.94 -11.02
C PRO A 61 -12.29 6.24 -9.76
N THR A 62 -11.46 7.27 -9.79
CA THR A 62 -10.61 7.66 -8.65
C THR A 62 -11.46 8.10 -7.46
N LEU A 63 -12.45 8.99 -7.67
CA LEU A 63 -13.35 9.44 -6.60
C LEU A 63 -14.18 8.29 -6.03
N SER A 64 -14.74 7.44 -6.91
CA SER A 64 -15.51 6.27 -6.49
C SER A 64 -14.66 5.33 -5.64
N THR A 65 -13.43 5.06 -6.08
CA THR A 65 -12.48 4.21 -5.36
C THR A 65 -12.15 4.79 -3.99
N MET A 66 -11.86 6.08 -3.90
CA MET A 66 -11.57 6.73 -2.61
C MET A 66 -12.74 6.58 -1.63
N ILE A 67 -13.97 6.85 -2.08
CA ILE A 67 -15.17 6.74 -1.23
C ILE A 67 -15.35 5.31 -0.73
N ILE A 68 -15.29 4.32 -1.63
CA ILE A 68 -15.52 2.91 -1.28
C ILE A 68 -14.42 2.39 -0.36
N VAL A 69 -13.16 2.76 -0.60
CA VAL A 69 -12.04 2.35 0.24
C VAL A 69 -12.10 3.01 1.62
N ILE A 70 -12.53 4.27 1.73
CA ILE A 70 -12.75 4.93 3.03
C ILE A 70 -13.83 4.20 3.82
N ILE A 71 -14.96 3.89 3.19
CA ILE A 71 -16.05 3.12 3.83
C ILE A 71 -15.53 1.75 4.29
N ALA A 72 -14.78 1.06 3.44
CA ALA A 72 -14.21 -0.24 3.78
C ALA A 72 -13.18 -0.17 4.90
N ALA A 73 -12.35 0.88 4.95
CA ALA A 73 -11.36 1.09 6.01
C ALA A 73 -12.03 1.31 7.38
N VAL A 74 -13.12 2.09 7.41
CA VAL A 74 -13.94 2.27 8.62
C VAL A 74 -14.63 0.97 9.01
N PHE A 75 -15.15 0.23 8.03
CA PHE A 75 -15.80 -1.06 8.28
C PHE A 75 -14.80 -2.12 8.76
N LEU A 76 -13.59 -2.14 8.26
CA LEU A 76 -12.51 -3.00 8.78
C LEU A 76 -12.22 -2.72 10.26
N GLU A 77 -12.19 -1.46 10.67
CA GLU A 77 -12.00 -1.13 12.09
C GLU A 77 -13.18 -1.59 12.94
N TYR A 78 -14.40 -1.49 12.41
CA TYR A 78 -15.58 -2.06 13.08
C TYR A 78 -15.48 -3.58 13.20
N LEU A 79 -15.11 -4.29 12.15
CA LEU A 79 -14.88 -5.74 12.19
C LEU A 79 -13.77 -6.11 13.18
N ARG A 80 -12.73 -5.29 13.31
CA ARG A 80 -11.66 -5.48 14.30
C ARG A 80 -12.21 -5.48 15.73
N THR A 81 -13.19 -4.64 16.01
CA THR A 81 -13.81 -4.63 17.35
C THR A 81 -14.71 -5.83 17.60
N LEU A 82 -15.31 -6.40 16.56
CA LEU A 82 -16.16 -7.61 16.67
C LEU A 82 -15.34 -8.90 16.75
N PHE A 83 -14.27 -9.01 15.95
CA PHE A 83 -13.44 -10.20 15.80
C PHE A 83 -12.04 -9.97 16.38
N LYS A 84 -11.95 -9.57 17.67
CA LYS A 84 -10.68 -9.20 18.33
C LYS A 84 -9.55 -10.22 18.12
N ASP A 85 -9.86 -11.50 18.20
CA ASP A 85 -8.89 -12.59 18.08
C ASP A 85 -8.79 -13.21 16.68
N PHE A 86 -9.72 -12.88 15.77
CA PHE A 86 -9.84 -13.49 14.43
C PHE A 86 -9.99 -12.44 13.34
N MET A 87 -9.14 -11.40 13.37
CA MET A 87 -9.12 -10.32 12.36
C MET A 87 -9.04 -10.83 10.91
N GLU A 88 -8.42 -11.99 10.73
CA GLU A 88 -8.26 -12.63 9.42
C GLU A 88 -9.61 -12.98 8.78
N ILE A 89 -10.63 -13.30 9.58
CA ILE A 89 -11.99 -13.58 9.10
C ILE A 89 -12.60 -12.30 8.48
N GLY A 90 -12.51 -11.18 9.19
CA GLY A 90 -13.04 -9.91 8.72
C GLY A 90 -12.37 -9.45 7.41
N THR A 91 -11.04 -9.57 7.34
CA THR A 91 -10.28 -9.21 6.13
C THR A 91 -10.62 -10.14 4.97
N ALA A 92 -10.75 -11.46 5.19
CA ALA A 92 -11.10 -12.43 4.15
C ALA A 92 -12.51 -12.18 3.58
N ILE A 93 -13.50 -11.89 4.44
CA ILE A 93 -14.87 -11.57 4.01
C ILE A 93 -14.85 -10.31 3.15
N LEU A 94 -14.20 -9.24 3.60
CA LEU A 94 -14.18 -7.98 2.89
C LEU A 94 -13.44 -8.09 1.55
N MET A 95 -12.31 -8.80 1.53
CA MET A 95 -11.53 -9.06 0.32
C MET A 95 -12.36 -9.83 -0.73
N SER A 96 -13.01 -10.93 -0.31
CA SER A 96 -13.85 -11.74 -1.20
C SER A 96 -15.06 -10.97 -1.72
N THR A 97 -15.70 -10.18 -0.84
CA THR A 97 -16.84 -9.34 -1.21
C THR A 97 -16.42 -8.24 -2.20
N GLY A 98 -15.29 -7.57 -1.96
CA GLY A 98 -14.75 -6.55 -2.85
C GLY A 98 -14.48 -7.11 -4.24
N LEU A 99 -13.79 -8.24 -4.34
CA LEU A 99 -13.50 -8.89 -5.62
C LEU A 99 -14.77 -9.35 -6.34
N ALA A 100 -15.71 -9.96 -5.62
CA ALA A 100 -16.98 -10.42 -6.20
C ALA A 100 -17.82 -9.26 -6.75
N LEU A 101 -17.94 -8.16 -5.99
CA LEU A 101 -18.63 -6.95 -6.43
C LEU A 101 -17.97 -6.35 -7.68
N ALA A 102 -16.63 -6.27 -7.70
CA ALA A 102 -15.89 -5.78 -8.84
C ALA A 102 -16.22 -6.56 -10.11
N LEU A 103 -16.15 -7.90 -10.05
CA LEU A 103 -16.40 -8.77 -11.18
C LEU A 103 -17.84 -8.69 -11.68
N VAL A 104 -18.82 -8.61 -10.78
CA VAL A 104 -20.25 -8.47 -11.13
C VAL A 104 -20.50 -7.13 -11.84
N LEU A 105 -19.97 -6.03 -11.28
CA LEU A 105 -20.15 -4.69 -11.84
C LEU A 105 -19.44 -4.53 -13.19
N MET A 106 -18.23 -5.05 -13.35
CA MET A 106 -17.49 -5.02 -14.60
C MET A 106 -18.23 -5.77 -15.72
N ARG A 107 -18.86 -6.90 -15.40
CA ARG A 107 -19.65 -7.68 -16.37
C ARG A 107 -20.96 -6.98 -16.75
N GLY A 108 -21.60 -6.27 -15.81
CA GLY A 108 -22.87 -5.55 -16.04
C GLY A 108 -22.70 -4.25 -16.83
N GLY A 109 -21.53 -3.61 -16.77
CA GLY A 109 -21.28 -2.30 -17.37
C GLY A 109 -21.03 -2.28 -18.90
N GLY A 110 -20.91 -3.41 -19.57
CA GLY A 110 -20.90 -3.60 -21.03
C GLY A 110 -19.86 -2.82 -21.87
N LYS A 111 -19.11 -1.88 -21.31
CA LYS A 111 -18.17 -1.00 -22.02
C LYS A 111 -16.85 -0.73 -21.26
N SER A 112 -16.52 -1.52 -20.25
CA SER A 112 -15.29 -1.31 -19.48
C SER A 112 -14.09 -1.79 -20.30
N SER A 113 -13.28 -0.86 -20.78
CA SER A 113 -12.03 -1.13 -21.50
C SER A 113 -10.87 -1.47 -20.57
N MET A 114 -11.07 -1.41 -19.26
CA MET A 114 -10.02 -1.70 -18.28
C MET A 114 -9.94 -3.20 -18.04
N SER A 115 -8.81 -3.80 -18.39
CA SER A 115 -8.57 -5.23 -18.14
C SER A 115 -8.17 -5.45 -16.67
N LEU A 116 -8.54 -6.62 -16.13
CA LEU A 116 -8.07 -7.06 -14.80
C LEU A 116 -6.55 -7.04 -14.70
N ASP A 117 -5.86 -7.38 -15.79
CA ASP A 117 -4.40 -7.36 -15.87
C ASP A 117 -3.84 -5.95 -15.63
N GLN A 118 -4.43 -4.93 -16.22
CA GLN A 118 -4.01 -3.55 -16.03
C GLN A 118 -4.20 -3.09 -14.58
N TYR A 119 -5.24 -3.56 -13.91
CA TYR A 119 -5.47 -3.26 -12.50
C TYR A 119 -4.47 -4.01 -11.59
N LEU A 120 -4.20 -5.28 -11.85
CA LEU A 120 -3.31 -6.11 -11.03
C LEU A 120 -1.85 -5.66 -11.15
N PHE A 121 -1.41 -5.39 -12.37
CA PHE A 121 0.00 -5.08 -12.65
C PHE A 121 0.30 -3.59 -12.71
N GLY A 122 -0.72 -2.73 -12.75
CA GLY A 122 -0.55 -1.30 -12.99
C GLY A 122 -0.04 -1.01 -14.40
N SER A 123 0.20 0.25 -14.68
CA SER A 123 0.82 0.65 -15.94
C SER A 123 1.75 1.84 -15.70
N THR A 124 3.03 1.56 -15.67
CA THR A 124 4.07 2.60 -15.56
C THR A 124 4.08 3.54 -16.76
N LEU A 125 3.54 3.09 -17.91
CA LEU A 125 3.49 3.87 -19.14
C LEU A 125 2.36 4.91 -19.16
N THR A 126 1.31 4.71 -18.36
CA THR A 126 0.09 5.54 -18.37
C THR A 126 -0.02 6.47 -17.17
N ILE A 127 1.03 6.59 -16.35
CA ILE A 127 1.04 7.49 -15.19
C ILE A 127 0.95 8.95 -15.68
N THR A 128 -0.07 9.66 -15.17
CA THR A 128 -0.27 11.08 -15.47
C THR A 128 0.47 11.98 -14.47
N ASP A 129 0.69 13.24 -14.85
CA ASP A 129 1.30 14.23 -13.95
C ASP A 129 0.41 14.49 -12.71
N GLU A 130 -0.92 14.45 -12.87
CA GLU A 130 -1.87 14.56 -11.76
C GLU A 130 -1.68 13.43 -10.74
N GLN A 131 -1.56 12.19 -11.20
CA GLN A 131 -1.31 11.04 -10.32
C GLN A 131 0.02 11.16 -9.56
N VAL A 132 1.06 11.69 -10.20
CA VAL A 132 2.34 11.95 -9.53
C VAL A 132 2.17 13.00 -8.43
N ILE A 133 1.45 14.08 -8.71
CA ILE A 133 1.16 15.13 -7.72
C ILE A 133 0.36 14.53 -6.54
N ASP A 134 -0.69 13.76 -6.81
CA ASP A 134 -1.50 13.10 -5.78
C ASP A 134 -0.66 12.20 -4.87
N LEU A 135 0.29 11.45 -5.46
CA LEU A 135 1.22 10.60 -4.71
C LEU A 135 2.17 11.42 -3.82
N PHE A 136 2.65 12.57 -4.26
CA PHE A 136 3.46 13.46 -3.43
C PHE A 136 2.63 14.14 -2.34
N VAL A 137 1.39 14.52 -2.63
CA VAL A 137 0.47 15.08 -1.63
C VAL A 137 0.20 14.07 -0.53
N ILE A 138 -0.15 12.83 -0.87
CA ILE A 138 -0.38 11.80 0.16
C ILE A 138 0.91 11.46 0.91
N ALA A 139 2.06 11.44 0.23
CA ALA A 139 3.35 11.25 0.88
C ALA A 139 3.61 12.34 1.94
N PHE A 140 3.39 13.60 1.59
CA PHE A 140 3.52 14.72 2.51
C PHE A 140 2.56 14.58 3.70
N VAL A 141 1.29 14.29 3.44
CA VAL A 141 0.28 14.09 4.50
C VAL A 141 0.68 12.96 5.44
N VAL A 142 1.05 11.80 4.91
CA VAL A 142 1.47 10.64 5.73
C VAL A 142 2.71 10.96 6.56
N LEU A 143 3.72 11.60 5.98
CA LEU A 143 4.95 11.96 6.69
C LEU A 143 4.69 12.99 7.79
N VAL A 144 3.87 14.01 7.51
CA VAL A 144 3.48 15.02 8.52
C VAL A 144 2.67 14.37 9.64
N LEU A 145 1.66 13.57 9.32
CA LEU A 145 0.88 12.85 10.34
C LEU A 145 1.76 11.91 11.15
N THR A 146 2.67 11.19 10.50
CA THR A 146 3.62 10.31 11.20
C THR A 146 4.52 11.12 12.12
N ALA A 147 5.04 12.26 11.70
CA ALA A 147 5.92 13.10 12.53
C ALA A 147 5.17 13.69 13.74
N LEU A 148 3.94 14.17 13.54
CA LEU A 148 3.12 14.77 14.60
C LEU A 148 2.59 13.73 15.59
N PHE A 149 2.17 12.58 15.11
CA PHE A 149 1.53 11.54 15.91
C PHE A 149 2.44 10.33 16.18
N LEU A 150 3.77 10.46 15.97
CA LEU A 150 4.70 9.35 16.13
C LEU A 150 4.62 8.72 17.52
N ARG A 151 4.63 9.55 18.58
CA ARG A 151 4.59 9.06 19.96
C ARG A 151 3.25 8.42 20.32
N PRO A 152 2.08 9.05 20.10
CA PRO A 152 0.78 8.41 20.34
C PRO A 152 0.59 7.14 19.52
N MET A 153 0.96 7.15 18.22
CA MET A 153 0.86 5.97 17.38
C MET A 153 1.79 4.83 17.81
N TYR A 154 2.97 5.16 18.31
CA TYR A 154 3.89 4.18 18.87
C TYR A 154 3.26 3.47 20.08
N ILE A 155 2.73 4.22 21.06
CA ILE A 155 2.06 3.67 22.25
C ILE A 155 0.88 2.79 21.82
N LEU A 156 0.00 3.33 20.98
CA LEU A 156 -1.16 2.59 20.45
C LEU A 156 -0.78 1.29 19.72
N THR A 157 0.38 1.26 19.06
CA THR A 157 0.82 0.09 18.28
C THR A 157 1.33 -1.04 19.16
N PHE A 158 2.00 -0.72 20.26
CA PHE A 158 2.59 -1.73 21.15
C PHE A 158 1.69 -2.12 22.33
N ASP A 159 0.87 -1.20 22.81
CA ASP A 159 0.00 -1.41 23.96
C ASP A 159 -1.25 -0.51 23.87
N GLU A 160 -2.33 -1.09 23.37
CA GLU A 160 -3.61 -0.39 23.17
C GLU A 160 -4.28 -0.04 24.51
N ASP A 161 -4.09 -0.89 25.54
CA ASP A 161 -4.66 -0.67 26.87
C ASP A 161 -3.92 0.50 27.58
N THR A 162 -2.61 0.55 27.48
CA THR A 162 -1.82 1.70 27.98
C THR A 162 -2.20 2.98 27.24
N ALA A 163 -2.37 2.95 25.92
CA ALA A 163 -2.83 4.11 25.16
C ALA A 163 -4.19 4.64 25.65
N PHE A 164 -5.12 3.71 25.97
CA PHE A 164 -6.44 4.07 26.49
C PHE A 164 -6.36 4.70 27.89
N VAL A 165 -5.53 4.14 28.79
CA VAL A 165 -5.32 4.68 30.14
C VAL A 165 -4.66 6.06 30.11
N ASP A 166 -3.76 6.30 29.16
CA ASP A 166 -3.13 7.61 28.92
C ASP A 166 -4.10 8.65 28.31
N GLY A 167 -5.39 8.28 28.11
CA GLY A 167 -6.43 9.18 27.60
C GLY A 167 -6.36 9.43 26.09
N LEU A 168 -5.61 8.63 25.34
CA LEU A 168 -5.57 8.74 23.89
C LEU A 168 -6.91 8.25 23.26
N PRO A 169 -7.42 8.94 22.23
CA PRO A 169 -8.64 8.52 21.53
C PRO A 169 -8.35 7.33 20.60
N VAL A 170 -8.07 6.17 21.19
CA VAL A 170 -7.62 4.92 20.53
C VAL A 170 -8.43 4.59 19.28
N ARG A 171 -9.75 4.57 19.39
CA ARG A 171 -10.64 4.21 18.28
C ARG A 171 -10.55 5.22 17.13
N THR A 172 -10.53 6.52 17.44
CA THR A 172 -10.44 7.58 16.41
C THR A 172 -9.09 7.54 15.70
N MET A 173 -8.00 7.32 16.45
CA MET A 173 -6.66 7.19 15.88
C MET A 173 -6.54 5.95 14.99
N SER A 174 -7.12 4.83 15.38
CA SER A 174 -7.18 3.62 14.56
C SER A 174 -7.97 3.83 13.26
N ILE A 175 -9.15 4.45 13.35
CA ILE A 175 -9.97 4.75 12.16
C ILE A 175 -9.20 5.70 11.23
N LEU A 176 -8.61 6.77 11.77
CA LEU A 176 -7.84 7.73 10.98
C LEU A 176 -6.66 7.06 10.27
N PHE A 177 -5.92 6.22 10.99
CA PHE A 177 -4.82 5.45 10.41
C PHE A 177 -5.29 4.53 9.27
N ASN A 178 -6.39 3.80 9.46
CA ASN A 178 -6.95 2.91 8.46
C ASN A 178 -7.46 3.68 7.23
N VAL A 179 -8.10 4.84 7.44
CA VAL A 179 -8.58 5.70 6.35
C VAL A 179 -7.41 6.28 5.56
N VAL A 180 -6.39 6.82 6.23
CA VAL A 180 -5.18 7.35 5.56
C VAL A 180 -4.48 6.25 4.76
N THR A 181 -4.35 5.06 5.34
CA THR A 181 -3.77 3.89 4.65
C THR A 181 -4.61 3.50 3.44
N GLY A 182 -5.93 3.48 3.57
CA GLY A 182 -6.84 3.17 2.47
C GLY A 182 -6.74 4.18 1.31
N VAL A 183 -6.75 5.46 1.62
CA VAL A 183 -6.56 6.53 0.61
C VAL A 183 -5.20 6.39 -0.07
N ALA A 184 -4.14 6.13 0.69
CA ALA A 184 -2.81 5.90 0.15
C ALA A 184 -2.80 4.72 -0.84
N ILE A 185 -3.42 3.59 -0.48
CA ILE A 185 -3.56 2.41 -1.34
C ILE A 185 -4.34 2.77 -2.61
N ALA A 186 -5.49 3.45 -2.49
CA ALA A 186 -6.33 3.83 -3.63
C ALA A 186 -5.58 4.70 -4.64
N LEU A 187 -4.71 5.61 -4.18
CA LEU A 187 -3.89 6.48 -5.04
C LEU A 187 -2.69 5.75 -5.65
N MET A 188 -2.15 4.72 -4.98
CA MET A 188 -1.01 3.96 -5.52
C MET A 188 -1.39 2.97 -6.62
N ILE A 189 -2.60 2.38 -6.57
CA ILE A 189 -3.01 1.29 -7.46
C ILE A 189 -2.92 1.65 -8.95
N PRO A 190 -3.40 2.81 -9.43
CA PRO A 190 -3.29 3.15 -10.85
C PRO A 190 -1.85 3.14 -11.39
N ALA A 191 -0.90 3.57 -10.55
CA ALA A 191 0.51 3.64 -10.92
C ALA A 191 1.26 2.32 -10.74
N ALA A 192 1.03 1.63 -9.61
CA ALA A 192 1.81 0.47 -9.19
C ALA A 192 1.12 -0.87 -9.45
N GLY A 193 -0.21 -0.88 -9.55
CA GLY A 193 -1.01 -2.11 -9.53
C GLY A 193 -1.19 -2.67 -8.13
N SER A 194 -2.26 -3.43 -7.93
CA SER A 194 -2.63 -3.97 -6.62
C SER A 194 -1.56 -4.93 -6.05
N LEU A 195 -0.93 -5.72 -6.91
CA LEU A 195 0.13 -6.67 -6.53
C LEU A 195 1.35 -5.95 -5.91
N LEU A 196 1.78 -4.86 -6.55
CA LEU A 196 2.96 -4.13 -6.09
C LEU A 196 2.67 -3.31 -4.83
N VAL A 197 1.47 -2.74 -4.70
CA VAL A 197 1.08 -1.91 -3.54
C VAL A 197 1.26 -2.68 -2.23
N SER A 198 0.72 -3.90 -2.13
CA SER A 198 0.87 -4.74 -0.94
C SER A 198 2.33 -5.08 -0.67
N THR A 199 3.08 -5.38 -1.74
CA THR A 199 4.50 -5.72 -1.65
C THR A 199 5.34 -4.58 -1.10
N ILE A 200 5.19 -3.35 -1.63
CA ILE A 200 6.02 -2.20 -1.20
C ILE A 200 5.64 -1.68 0.19
N MET A 201 4.45 -1.98 0.67
CA MET A 201 4.08 -1.69 2.06
C MET A 201 4.70 -2.70 3.02
N VAL A 202 4.62 -4.00 2.72
CA VAL A 202 4.94 -5.05 3.70
C VAL A 202 6.40 -5.48 3.65
N LEU A 203 6.99 -5.73 2.47
CA LEU A 203 8.32 -6.34 2.39
C LEU A 203 9.46 -5.41 2.83
N PRO A 204 9.56 -4.14 2.38
CA PRO A 204 10.58 -3.23 2.87
C PRO A 204 10.49 -3.01 4.38
N ALA A 205 9.27 -2.88 4.91
CA ALA A 205 9.01 -2.73 6.33
C ALA A 205 9.44 -3.99 7.12
N SER A 206 9.11 -5.19 6.62
CA SER A 206 9.51 -6.46 7.24
C SER A 206 11.03 -6.64 7.28
N ILE A 207 11.73 -6.28 6.20
CA ILE A 207 13.19 -6.33 6.13
C ILE A 207 13.80 -5.33 7.13
N ALA A 208 13.27 -4.10 7.16
CA ALA A 208 13.76 -3.06 8.04
C ALA A 208 13.54 -3.38 9.52
N LEU A 209 12.38 -3.94 9.90
CA LEU A 209 12.09 -4.41 11.25
C LEU A 209 13.09 -5.47 11.73
N LYS A 210 13.61 -6.28 10.81
CA LYS A 210 14.58 -7.32 11.14
C LYS A 210 16.01 -6.82 11.28
N LEU A 211 16.38 -5.77 10.54
CA LEU A 211 17.73 -5.21 10.51
C LEU A 211 17.91 -4.03 11.47
N GLY A 212 16.84 -3.30 11.73
CA GLY A 212 16.89 -2.07 12.51
C GLY A 212 17.00 -2.31 14.02
N LYS A 213 17.67 -1.38 14.71
CA LYS A 213 17.90 -1.45 16.16
C LYS A 213 16.97 -0.54 16.96
N ASN A 214 16.43 0.50 16.35
CA ASN A 214 15.52 1.46 16.97
C ASN A 214 14.42 1.86 16.00
N PHE A 215 13.28 2.30 16.52
CA PHE A 215 12.07 2.54 15.73
C PHE A 215 12.28 3.57 14.61
N ARG A 216 12.93 4.71 14.91
CA ARG A 216 13.21 5.74 13.88
C ARG A 216 14.18 5.23 12.80
N GLY A 217 15.18 4.45 13.21
CA GLY A 217 16.11 3.82 12.28
C GLY A 217 15.43 2.79 11.39
N VAL A 218 14.46 2.03 11.92
CA VAL A 218 13.62 1.11 11.15
C VAL A 218 12.82 1.86 10.09
N MET A 219 12.20 3.00 10.44
CA MET A 219 11.43 3.81 9.48
C MET A 219 12.32 4.30 8.34
N LEU A 220 13.47 4.90 8.67
CA LEU A 220 14.41 5.38 7.65
C LEU A 220 14.93 4.23 6.77
N LEU A 221 15.29 3.11 7.40
CA LEU A 221 15.79 1.93 6.68
C LEU A 221 14.72 1.35 5.75
N ALA A 222 13.45 1.32 6.17
CA ALA A 222 12.34 0.84 5.34
C ALA A 222 12.16 1.72 4.09
N VAL A 223 12.23 3.04 4.23
CA VAL A 223 12.19 3.99 3.11
C VAL A 223 13.36 3.76 2.14
N ILE A 224 14.58 3.62 2.66
CA ILE A 224 15.78 3.38 1.83
C ILE A 224 15.66 2.04 1.08
N ILE A 225 15.27 0.96 1.78
CA ILE A 225 15.07 -0.36 1.16
C ILE A 225 13.95 -0.28 0.11
N GLY A 226 12.84 0.40 0.42
CA GLY A 226 11.73 0.62 -0.50
C GLY A 226 12.19 1.32 -1.78
N PHE A 227 12.92 2.41 -1.64
CA PHE A 227 13.45 3.17 -2.77
C PHE A 227 14.43 2.34 -3.63
N ILE A 228 15.45 1.74 -3.00
CA ILE A 228 16.46 0.94 -3.72
C ILE A 228 15.80 -0.26 -4.41
N GLY A 229 14.89 -0.96 -3.72
CA GLY A 229 14.21 -2.13 -4.26
C GLY A 229 13.31 -1.79 -5.45
N MET A 230 12.53 -0.71 -5.37
CA MET A 230 11.69 -0.26 -6.49
C MET A 230 12.53 0.21 -7.68
N PHE A 231 13.56 1.01 -7.43
CA PHE A 231 14.43 1.51 -8.49
C PHE A 231 15.17 0.38 -9.21
N SER A 232 15.79 -0.53 -8.45
CA SER A 232 16.51 -1.68 -9.03
C SER A 232 15.58 -2.67 -9.73
N GLY A 233 14.37 -2.89 -9.18
CA GLY A 233 13.36 -3.73 -9.80
C GLY A 233 12.79 -3.16 -11.10
N LEU A 234 12.64 -1.83 -11.20
CA LEU A 234 12.26 -1.17 -12.45
C LEU A 234 13.31 -1.34 -13.53
N ILE A 235 14.60 -1.17 -13.19
CA ILE A 235 15.70 -1.40 -14.13
C ILE A 235 15.73 -2.87 -14.58
N LEU A 236 15.54 -3.80 -13.64
CA LEU A 236 15.51 -5.23 -13.95
C LEU A 236 14.36 -5.58 -14.89
N SER A 237 13.17 -5.01 -14.64
CA SER A 237 11.98 -5.15 -15.48
C SER A 237 12.26 -4.73 -16.92
N TYR A 238 12.91 -3.59 -17.08
CA TYR A 238 13.26 -3.07 -18.40
C TYR A 238 14.26 -3.98 -19.15
N ILE A 239 15.30 -4.48 -18.44
CA ILE A 239 16.31 -5.35 -19.05
C ILE A 239 15.73 -6.72 -19.42
N ALA A 240 14.82 -7.24 -18.58
CA ALA A 240 14.23 -8.57 -18.74
C ALA A 240 12.94 -8.57 -19.59
N ASP A 241 12.48 -7.41 -20.05
CA ASP A 241 11.20 -7.22 -20.77
C ASP A 241 9.99 -7.87 -20.05
N THR A 242 9.88 -7.58 -18.75
CA THR A 242 8.88 -8.16 -17.85
C THR A 242 8.03 -7.07 -17.19
N PRO A 243 6.80 -7.37 -16.71
CA PRO A 243 5.99 -6.40 -15.99
C PRO A 243 6.71 -5.84 -14.76
N ALA A 244 6.75 -4.50 -14.62
CA ALA A 244 7.50 -3.81 -13.57
C ALA A 244 7.06 -4.25 -12.17
N SER A 245 5.76 -4.36 -11.93
CA SER A 245 5.21 -4.78 -10.64
C SER A 245 5.65 -6.18 -10.23
N ALA A 246 5.65 -7.14 -11.17
CA ALA A 246 6.09 -8.51 -10.91
C ALA A 246 7.60 -8.57 -10.62
N SER A 247 8.42 -7.86 -11.39
CA SER A 247 9.88 -7.84 -11.22
C SER A 247 10.29 -7.22 -9.89
N ILE A 248 9.67 -6.10 -9.52
CA ILE A 248 9.89 -5.44 -8.22
C ILE A 248 9.47 -6.36 -7.07
N THR A 249 8.30 -7.02 -7.20
CA THR A 249 7.81 -7.95 -6.18
C THR A 249 8.79 -9.12 -5.97
N LEU A 250 9.21 -9.77 -7.05
CA LEU A 250 10.17 -10.88 -6.96
C LEU A 250 11.52 -10.46 -6.38
N LEU A 251 11.99 -9.25 -6.72
CA LEU A 251 13.20 -8.69 -6.13
C LEU A 251 13.06 -8.51 -4.60
N PHE A 252 11.96 -7.95 -4.13
CA PHE A 252 11.73 -7.78 -2.70
C PHE A 252 11.61 -9.12 -1.98
N VAL A 253 10.95 -10.12 -2.58
CA VAL A 253 10.88 -11.48 -2.03
C VAL A 253 12.29 -12.08 -1.92
N ALA A 254 13.11 -11.97 -2.96
CA ALA A 254 14.49 -12.44 -2.93
C ALA A 254 15.32 -11.75 -1.84
N LEU A 255 15.22 -10.41 -1.72
CA LEU A 255 15.88 -9.64 -0.66
C LEU A 255 15.42 -10.08 0.74
N PHE A 256 14.12 -10.27 0.94
CA PHE A 256 13.56 -10.76 2.19
C PHE A 256 14.11 -12.15 2.57
N LEU A 257 14.18 -13.07 1.62
CA LEU A 257 14.72 -14.40 1.85
C LEU A 257 16.23 -14.36 2.18
N LEU A 258 17.01 -13.55 1.47
CA LEU A 258 18.44 -13.38 1.72
C LEU A 258 18.70 -12.82 3.13
N VAL A 259 17.95 -11.81 3.55
CA VAL A 259 18.07 -11.24 4.90
C VAL A 259 17.69 -12.28 5.96
N ASN A 260 16.64 -13.09 5.70
CA ASN A 260 16.24 -14.14 6.62
C ASN A 260 17.30 -15.25 6.77
N LEU A 261 17.88 -15.70 5.68
CA LEU A 261 18.96 -16.68 5.68
C LEU A 261 20.21 -16.13 6.39
N GLY A 262 20.65 -14.92 6.03
CA GLY A 262 21.80 -14.28 6.65
C GLY A 262 21.65 -14.06 8.16
N SER A 263 20.43 -13.79 8.62
CA SER A 263 20.16 -13.64 10.06
C SER A 263 20.15 -14.97 10.84
N ARG A 264 19.86 -16.09 10.17
CA ARG A 264 19.95 -17.44 10.78
C ARG A 264 21.38 -17.92 10.89
N LEU A 265 22.26 -17.55 9.96
CA LEU A 265 23.66 -17.92 9.96
C LEU A 265 24.51 -17.14 10.99
N ARG A 266 23.97 -16.03 11.51
CA ARG A 266 24.61 -15.20 12.54
C ARG A 266 24.22 -15.57 13.98
N LYS A 267 23.24 -16.47 14.15
CA LYS A 267 22.85 -17.05 15.45
C LYS A 267 23.50 -18.42 15.64
#